data_9db6bedda2e8a7f07cbef2a48d2cf113
#
_entry.id   9db6bedda2e8a7f07cbef2a48d2cf113
#
_cell.length_a   1.000
_cell.length_b   1.000
_cell.length_c   1.000
_cell.angle_alpha   90.00
_cell.angle_beta   90.00
_cell.angle_gamma   90.00
#
_symmetry.space_group_name_H-M   'P 1'
#
loop_
_entity.id
_entity.type
_entity.pdbx_description
1 polymer ?
#
loop_
_entity_poly.entity_id
_entity_poly.type
_entity_poly.pdbx_seq_one_letter_code
_entity_poly.pdbx_strand_id
1 'polypeptide(L)'
;MVDGRSTRWTQHRASRREQLIDAALKAVAQYGVDVGMDQIAQVAHTSKPVIYRYFADKSELHRAMGERVIGNIVAALQRVESEPDPQSLIRLSIDAYLTLLADHPELFRFVTQNRVLNEAGPAEFNSPVAALLTRALAQQLQAVGLDPAGAQPWGEAVVGFIRAASLWWIEHPDAMTREQLADYLAALLWGGGAGVFLLAGRDVDPRPAEGVFRRLPS
;
A
#
# COMPACT_ATOMS: atom_id res chain seq x y z
N MET A 1 -9.61 38.44 -11.50
CA MET A 1 -8.53 38.55 -10.49
C MET A 1 -8.91 37.66 -9.31
N VAL A 2 -8.27 36.49 -9.16
CA VAL A 2 -8.50 35.60 -7.99
C VAL A 2 -7.81 36.27 -6.80
N ASP A 3 -8.58 36.53 -5.73
CA ASP A 3 -8.11 37.21 -4.53
C ASP A 3 -6.98 36.41 -3.86
N GLY A 4 -5.75 36.93 -3.90
CA GLY A 4 -4.55 36.31 -3.34
C GLY A 4 -4.61 36.09 -1.82
N ARG A 5 -5.58 36.67 -1.10
CA ARG A 5 -5.86 36.41 0.32
C ARG A 5 -6.63 35.09 0.49
N SER A 6 -7.62 34.85 -0.35
CA SER A 6 -8.43 33.60 -0.33
C SER A 6 -7.58 32.38 -0.63
N THR A 7 -6.70 32.48 -1.62
CA THR A 7 -5.76 31.40 -2.02
C THR A 7 -4.77 31.08 -0.89
N ARG A 8 -4.21 32.10 -0.22
CA ARG A 8 -3.26 31.92 0.87
C ARG A 8 -3.91 31.28 2.10
N TRP A 9 -5.16 31.67 2.39
CA TRP A 9 -5.91 31.11 3.52
C TRP A 9 -6.29 29.65 3.29
N THR A 10 -6.72 29.29 2.08
CA THR A 10 -7.02 27.91 1.67
C THR A 10 -5.77 27.04 1.75
N GLN A 11 -4.63 27.55 1.29
CA GLN A 11 -3.35 26.84 1.32
C GLN A 11 -2.85 26.59 2.76
N HIS A 12 -3.00 27.58 3.66
CA HIS A 12 -2.67 27.44 5.07
C HIS A 12 -3.58 26.43 5.78
N ARG A 13 -4.87 26.43 5.45
CA ARG A 13 -5.83 25.44 6.01
C ARG A 13 -5.49 24.03 5.53
N ALA A 14 -5.19 23.82 4.26
CA ALA A 14 -4.76 22.54 3.72
C ALA A 14 -3.48 22.04 4.40
N SER A 15 -2.44 22.89 4.49
CA SER A 15 -1.19 22.52 5.17
C SER A 15 -1.40 22.13 6.63
N ARG A 16 -2.29 22.85 7.37
CA ARG A 16 -2.59 22.49 8.76
C ARG A 16 -3.36 21.18 8.87
N ARG A 17 -4.25 20.88 7.92
CA ARG A 17 -4.95 19.58 7.86
C ARG A 17 -3.95 18.43 7.69
N GLU A 18 -2.98 18.58 6.80
CA GLU A 18 -1.92 17.60 6.57
C GLU A 18 -1.06 17.37 7.84
N GLN A 19 -0.68 18.45 8.54
CA GLN A 19 0.05 18.33 9.80
C GLN A 19 -0.72 17.57 10.88
N LEU A 20 -2.05 17.74 10.93
CA LEU A 20 -2.91 17.00 11.86
C LEU A 20 -2.99 15.51 11.50
N ILE A 21 -3.03 15.16 10.21
CA ILE A 21 -2.97 13.77 9.74
C ILE A 21 -1.63 13.14 10.14
N ASP A 22 -0.53 13.82 9.90
CA ASP A 22 0.81 13.33 10.25
C ASP A 22 0.97 13.14 11.77
N ALA A 23 0.42 14.06 12.57
CA ALA A 23 0.42 13.92 14.03
C ALA A 23 -0.47 12.74 14.50
N ALA A 24 -1.61 12.52 13.85
CA ALA A 24 -2.49 11.39 14.15
C ALA A 24 -1.83 10.05 13.80
N LEU A 25 -1.13 9.95 12.68
CA LEU A 25 -0.33 8.75 12.32
C LEU A 25 0.80 8.50 13.33
N LYS A 26 1.50 9.55 13.78
CA LYS A 26 2.49 9.45 14.86
C LYS A 26 1.86 8.98 16.17
N ALA A 27 0.64 9.44 16.49
CA ALA A 27 -0.07 9.00 17.68
C ALA A 27 -0.44 7.51 17.60
N VAL A 28 -0.85 7.00 16.42
CA VAL A 28 -1.06 5.55 16.22
C VAL A 28 0.26 4.78 16.42
N ALA A 29 1.36 5.24 15.86
CA ALA A 29 2.66 4.58 16.05
C ALA A 29 3.10 4.55 17.52
N GLN A 30 2.73 5.55 18.30
CA GLN A 30 3.13 5.69 19.71
C GLN A 30 2.18 4.98 20.69
N TYR A 31 0.87 4.99 20.43
CA TYR A 31 -0.17 4.53 21.37
C TYR A 31 -0.97 3.32 20.86
N GLY A 32 -0.70 2.87 19.62
CA GLY A 32 -1.39 1.75 18.99
C GLY A 32 -2.68 2.15 18.26
N VAL A 33 -3.35 1.13 17.72
CA VAL A 33 -4.51 1.28 16.81
C VAL A 33 -5.75 1.92 17.48
N ASP A 34 -5.90 1.77 18.79
CA ASP A 34 -7.04 2.28 19.57
C ASP A 34 -6.85 3.72 20.06
N VAL A 35 -5.87 4.44 19.52
CA VAL A 35 -5.54 5.80 19.92
C VAL A 35 -6.77 6.72 20.03
N GLY A 36 -6.87 7.43 21.17
CA GLY A 36 -7.94 8.37 21.44
C GLY A 36 -7.68 9.78 20.90
N MET A 37 -8.75 10.58 20.70
CA MET A 37 -8.63 11.97 20.23
C MET A 37 -7.82 12.86 21.18
N ASP A 38 -7.72 12.52 22.47
CA ASP A 38 -6.88 13.27 23.45
C ASP A 38 -5.40 13.06 23.17
N GLN A 39 -5.00 11.82 22.93
CA GLN A 39 -3.63 11.45 22.60
C GLN A 39 -3.21 12.06 21.25
N ILE A 40 -4.11 12.03 20.26
CA ILE A 40 -3.88 12.70 18.96
C ILE A 40 -3.69 14.21 19.17
N ALA A 41 -4.53 14.87 19.97
CA ALA A 41 -4.41 16.29 20.25
C ALA A 41 -3.10 16.63 20.98
N GLN A 42 -2.67 15.77 21.91
CA GLN A 42 -1.38 15.91 22.60
C GLN A 42 -0.20 15.82 21.62
N VAL A 43 -0.15 14.82 20.75
CA VAL A 43 0.91 14.67 19.74
C VAL A 43 0.89 15.82 18.72
N ALA A 44 -0.29 16.33 18.37
CA ALA A 44 -0.46 17.46 17.47
C ALA A 44 -0.17 18.82 18.12
N HIS A 45 0.19 18.85 19.41
CA HIS A 45 0.36 20.07 20.22
C HIS A 45 -0.83 21.03 20.08
N THR A 46 -2.05 20.51 20.22
CA THR A 46 -3.29 21.25 20.04
C THR A 46 -4.41 20.72 20.96
N SER A 47 -5.65 21.13 20.73
CA SER A 47 -6.81 20.65 21.47
C SER A 47 -7.79 19.91 20.54
N LYS A 48 -8.62 19.01 21.11
CA LYS A 48 -9.69 18.33 20.36
C LYS A 48 -10.59 19.28 19.56
N PRO A 49 -11.08 20.41 20.10
CA PRO A 49 -11.89 21.35 19.34
C PRO A 49 -11.19 21.90 18.10
N VAL A 50 -9.87 22.06 18.16
CA VAL A 50 -9.09 22.49 16.98
C VAL A 50 -9.07 21.40 15.91
N ILE A 51 -8.91 20.12 16.28
CA ILE A 51 -8.95 19.00 15.32
C ILE A 51 -10.33 18.95 14.63
N TYR A 52 -11.42 19.06 15.40
CA TYR A 52 -12.78 19.04 14.88
C TYR A 52 -13.16 20.25 13.98
N ARG A 53 -12.33 21.29 13.92
CA ARG A 53 -12.46 22.36 12.90
C ARG A 53 -11.98 21.94 11.51
N TYR A 54 -11.15 20.87 11.42
CA TYR A 54 -10.58 20.35 10.18
C TYR A 54 -11.21 19.03 9.74
N PHE A 55 -11.78 18.28 10.69
CA PHE A 55 -12.43 16.98 10.46
C PHE A 55 -13.79 16.99 11.17
N ALA A 56 -14.86 16.67 10.46
CA ALA A 56 -16.21 16.68 10.99
C ALA A 56 -16.35 15.71 12.19
N ASP A 57 -15.68 14.58 12.13
CA ASP A 57 -15.67 13.56 13.17
C ASP A 57 -14.38 12.74 13.17
N LYS A 58 -14.27 11.77 14.08
CA LYS A 58 -13.15 10.83 14.18
C LYS A 58 -13.04 9.97 12.93
N SER A 59 -14.16 9.63 12.29
CA SER A 59 -14.19 8.77 11.11
C SER A 59 -13.58 9.45 9.88
N GLU A 60 -13.84 10.75 9.69
CA GLU A 60 -13.20 11.54 8.64
C GLU A 60 -11.68 11.63 8.84
N LEU A 61 -11.21 11.84 10.09
CA LEU A 61 -9.79 11.82 10.38
C LEU A 61 -9.18 10.44 10.08
N HIS A 62 -9.82 9.35 10.51
CA HIS A 62 -9.34 7.98 10.23
C HIS A 62 -9.28 7.69 8.74
N ARG A 63 -10.28 8.13 7.96
CA ARG A 63 -10.27 7.98 6.50
C ARG A 63 -9.07 8.73 5.88
N ALA A 64 -8.85 9.97 6.28
CA ALA A 64 -7.72 10.77 5.80
C ALA A 64 -6.36 10.14 6.18
N MET A 65 -6.25 9.53 7.36
CA MET A 65 -5.07 8.76 7.76
C MET A 65 -4.87 7.53 6.87
N GLY A 66 -5.93 6.76 6.59
CA GLY A 66 -5.89 5.60 5.69
C GLY A 66 -5.45 6.00 4.28
N GLU A 67 -6.04 7.05 3.70
CA GLU A 67 -5.67 7.62 2.41
C GLU A 67 -4.19 7.99 2.36
N ARG A 68 -3.64 8.58 3.43
CA ARG A 68 -2.22 8.92 3.53
C ARG A 68 -1.33 7.66 3.54
N VAL A 69 -1.68 6.63 4.30
CA VAL A 69 -0.92 5.37 4.33
C VAL A 69 -0.92 4.70 2.96
N ILE A 70 -2.07 4.61 2.30
CA ILE A 70 -2.17 4.07 0.93
C ILE A 70 -1.38 4.92 -0.07
N GLY A 71 -1.45 6.25 0.04
CA GLY A 71 -0.66 7.15 -0.78
C GLY A 71 0.86 6.91 -0.66
N ASN A 72 1.35 6.62 0.55
CA ASN A 72 2.75 6.28 0.78
C ASN A 72 3.12 4.95 0.12
N ILE A 73 2.23 3.95 0.14
CA ILE A 73 2.43 2.67 -0.56
C ILE A 73 2.52 2.91 -2.08
N VAL A 74 1.55 3.62 -2.65
CA VAL A 74 1.56 3.95 -4.08
C VAL A 74 2.84 4.69 -4.48
N ALA A 75 3.27 5.68 -3.70
CA ALA A 75 4.51 6.42 -3.95
C ALA A 75 5.77 5.54 -3.87
N ALA A 76 5.77 4.53 -2.98
CA ALA A 76 6.87 3.56 -2.90
C ALA A 76 6.93 2.65 -4.14
N LEU A 77 5.77 2.17 -4.60
CA LEU A 77 5.68 1.35 -5.81
C LEU A 77 6.09 2.13 -7.07
N GLN A 78 5.67 3.39 -7.19
CA GLN A 78 6.05 4.26 -8.31
C GLN A 78 7.56 4.51 -8.41
N ARG A 79 8.28 4.50 -7.30
CA ARG A 79 9.75 4.67 -7.31
C ARG A 79 10.50 3.53 -7.99
N VAL A 80 9.93 2.34 -8.04
CA VAL A 80 10.53 1.16 -8.67
C VAL A 80 9.93 0.85 -10.04
N GLU A 81 8.92 1.60 -10.48
CA GLU A 81 8.19 1.40 -11.74
C GLU A 81 9.09 1.45 -12.99
N SER A 82 10.25 2.11 -12.90
CA SER A 82 11.21 2.22 -14.01
C SER A 82 12.12 1.00 -14.17
N GLU A 83 12.00 -0.03 -13.31
CA GLU A 83 12.78 -1.27 -13.45
C GLU A 83 12.36 -2.01 -14.73
N PRO A 84 13.27 -2.26 -15.68
CA PRO A 84 12.93 -2.83 -16.97
C PRO A 84 12.71 -4.34 -16.93
N ASP A 85 13.32 -5.06 -15.97
CA ASP A 85 13.13 -6.50 -15.83
C ASP A 85 11.87 -6.79 -15.01
N PRO A 86 10.86 -7.50 -15.58
CA PRO A 86 9.59 -7.74 -14.89
C PRO A 86 9.73 -8.55 -13.59
N GLN A 87 10.68 -9.49 -13.51
CA GLN A 87 10.90 -10.27 -12.29
C GLN A 87 11.48 -9.39 -11.18
N SER A 88 12.49 -8.60 -11.53
CA SER A 88 13.08 -7.60 -10.60
C SER A 88 12.05 -6.58 -10.16
N LEU A 89 11.20 -6.09 -11.07
CA LEU A 89 10.12 -5.15 -10.75
C LEU A 89 9.15 -5.73 -9.71
N ILE A 90 8.69 -6.97 -9.89
CA ILE A 90 7.81 -7.64 -8.95
C ILE A 90 8.49 -7.73 -7.57
N ARG A 91 9.73 -8.23 -7.54
CA ARG A 91 10.47 -8.39 -6.30
C ARG A 91 10.71 -7.07 -5.57
N LEU A 92 11.17 -6.04 -6.29
CA LEU A 92 11.42 -4.70 -5.73
C LEU A 92 10.14 -4.04 -5.23
N SER A 93 9.02 -4.23 -5.94
CA SER A 93 7.73 -3.72 -5.51
C SER A 93 7.28 -4.34 -4.19
N ILE A 94 7.41 -5.66 -4.06
CA ILE A 94 7.09 -6.37 -2.82
C ILE A 94 8.02 -5.93 -1.69
N ASP A 95 9.33 -5.84 -1.95
CA ASP A 95 10.31 -5.43 -0.95
C ASP A 95 10.08 -3.99 -0.47
N ALA A 96 9.75 -3.06 -1.38
CA ALA A 96 9.40 -1.68 -1.02
C ALA A 96 8.15 -1.62 -0.13
N TYR A 97 7.13 -2.42 -0.44
CA TYR A 97 5.93 -2.53 0.38
C TYR A 97 6.22 -3.13 1.75
N LEU A 98 6.94 -4.26 1.83
CA LEU A 98 7.29 -4.92 3.08
C LEU A 98 8.22 -4.06 3.96
N THR A 99 9.06 -3.22 3.35
CA THR A 99 9.89 -2.25 4.08
C THR A 99 9.02 -1.23 4.81
N LEU A 100 8.05 -0.61 4.11
CA LEU A 100 7.11 0.31 4.74
C LEU A 100 6.34 -0.33 5.89
N LEU A 101 5.99 -1.60 5.72
CA LEU A 101 5.29 -2.39 6.71
C LEU A 101 6.13 -2.65 7.96
N ALA A 102 7.40 -3.05 7.76
CA ALA A 102 8.35 -3.31 8.84
C ALA A 102 8.68 -2.05 9.63
N ASP A 103 8.80 -0.91 8.94
CA ASP A 103 9.09 0.38 9.56
C ASP A 103 7.89 0.93 10.36
N HIS A 104 6.66 0.55 9.98
CA HIS A 104 5.43 1.11 10.56
C HIS A 104 4.33 0.06 10.80
N PRO A 105 4.57 -1.01 11.57
CA PRO A 105 3.61 -2.11 11.73
C PRO A 105 2.28 -1.66 12.35
N GLU A 106 2.30 -0.67 13.25
CA GLU A 106 1.07 -0.15 13.87
C GLU A 106 0.18 0.61 12.90
N LEU A 107 0.77 1.31 11.92
CA LEU A 107 -0.02 1.97 10.86
C LEU A 107 -0.70 0.95 9.95
N PHE A 108 -0.02 -0.15 9.68
CA PHE A 108 -0.60 -1.23 8.90
C PHE A 108 -1.74 -1.93 9.66
N ARG A 109 -1.54 -2.25 10.94
CA ARG A 109 -2.62 -2.77 11.81
C ARG A 109 -3.79 -1.79 11.87
N PHE A 110 -3.51 -0.50 11.98
CA PHE A 110 -4.54 0.53 11.96
C PHE A 110 -5.39 0.47 10.68
N VAL A 111 -4.77 0.42 9.50
CA VAL A 111 -5.50 0.37 8.22
C VAL A 111 -6.29 -0.94 8.08
N THR A 112 -5.73 -2.08 8.51
CA THR A 112 -6.36 -3.40 8.33
C THR A 112 -7.42 -3.74 9.38
N GLN A 113 -7.32 -3.20 10.59
CA GLN A 113 -8.23 -3.47 11.70
C GLN A 113 -9.25 -2.34 11.94
N ASN A 114 -9.04 -1.17 11.36
CA ASN A 114 -9.94 -0.04 11.58
C ASN A 114 -11.31 -0.29 10.94
N ARG A 115 -12.35 -0.33 11.80
CA ARG A 115 -13.72 -0.63 11.39
C ARG A 115 -14.27 0.36 10.37
N VAL A 116 -13.96 1.66 10.52
CA VAL A 116 -14.41 2.74 9.62
C VAL A 116 -13.84 2.53 8.21
N LEU A 117 -12.58 2.09 8.12
CA LEU A 117 -11.91 1.82 6.85
C LEU A 117 -12.42 0.52 6.20
N ASN A 118 -12.84 -0.44 7.01
CA ASN A 118 -13.34 -1.74 6.54
C ASN A 118 -14.85 -1.71 6.19
N GLU A 119 -15.65 -0.81 6.79
CA GLU A 119 -17.07 -0.62 6.45
C GLU A 119 -17.26 0.00 5.06
N ALA A 120 -16.31 0.80 4.58
CA ALA A 120 -16.24 1.28 3.20
C ALA A 120 -15.93 0.15 2.18
N GLY A 121 -15.57 -1.05 2.71
CA GLY A 121 -15.17 -2.24 1.95
C GLY A 121 -13.68 -2.28 1.67
N PRO A 122 -13.06 -3.48 1.76
CA PRO A 122 -11.63 -3.64 1.46
C PRO A 122 -11.26 -3.18 0.04
N ALA A 123 -12.22 -3.19 -0.89
CA ALA A 123 -12.05 -2.73 -2.26
C ALA A 123 -11.79 -1.22 -2.37
N GLU A 124 -12.42 -0.37 -1.55
CA GLU A 124 -12.21 1.08 -1.63
C GLU A 124 -10.81 1.51 -1.20
N PHE A 125 -10.26 0.89 -0.14
CA PHE A 125 -8.91 1.22 0.36
C PHE A 125 -7.79 0.60 -0.48
N ASN A 126 -8.00 -0.62 -1.00
CA ASN A 126 -7.02 -1.26 -1.88
C ASN A 126 -7.08 -0.72 -3.32
N SER A 127 -8.17 -0.03 -3.69
CA SER A 127 -8.45 0.44 -5.04
C SER A 127 -7.29 1.21 -5.70
N PRO A 128 -6.58 2.16 -5.05
CA PRO A 128 -5.47 2.87 -5.69
C PRO A 128 -4.29 1.96 -6.03
N VAL A 129 -3.95 1.02 -5.15
CA VAL A 129 -2.87 0.04 -5.37
C VAL A 129 -3.29 -0.97 -6.42
N ALA A 130 -4.50 -1.52 -6.31
CA ALA A 130 -5.06 -2.44 -7.29
C ALA A 130 -5.18 -1.79 -8.67
N ALA A 131 -5.59 -0.52 -8.75
CA ALA A 131 -5.66 0.22 -10.00
C ALA A 131 -4.28 0.43 -10.64
N LEU A 132 -3.22 0.67 -9.84
CA LEU A 132 -1.85 0.76 -10.32
C LEU A 132 -1.42 -0.58 -10.92
N LEU A 133 -1.60 -1.69 -10.19
CA LEU A 133 -1.25 -3.03 -10.66
C LEU A 133 -2.08 -3.45 -11.88
N THR A 134 -3.38 -3.17 -11.90
CA THR A 134 -4.26 -3.46 -13.03
C THR A 134 -3.76 -2.77 -14.31
N ARG A 135 -3.35 -1.50 -14.21
CA ARG A 135 -2.79 -0.77 -15.37
C ARG A 135 -1.49 -1.41 -15.86
N ALA A 136 -0.57 -1.73 -14.94
CA ALA A 136 0.69 -2.38 -15.29
C ALA A 136 0.46 -3.75 -15.96
N LEU A 137 -0.42 -4.59 -15.39
CA LEU A 137 -0.78 -5.88 -15.95
C LEU A 137 -1.47 -5.76 -17.32
N ALA A 138 -2.41 -4.82 -17.47
CA ALA A 138 -3.08 -4.58 -18.75
C ALA A 138 -2.09 -4.20 -19.85
N GLN A 139 -1.11 -3.34 -19.54
CA GLN A 139 -0.05 -2.97 -20.48
C GLN A 139 0.81 -4.18 -20.88
N GLN A 140 1.18 -5.03 -19.92
CA GLN A 140 1.95 -6.25 -20.22
C GLN A 140 1.17 -7.24 -21.07
N LEU A 141 -0.12 -7.48 -20.77
CA LEU A 141 -0.99 -8.33 -21.57
C LEU A 141 -1.11 -7.81 -23.01
N GLN A 142 -1.35 -6.50 -23.17
CA GLN A 142 -1.43 -5.85 -24.50
C GLN A 142 -0.11 -5.96 -25.28
N ALA A 143 1.03 -5.75 -24.62
CA ALA A 143 2.35 -5.83 -25.25
C ALA A 143 2.64 -7.20 -25.89
N VAL A 144 2.04 -8.26 -25.33
CA VAL A 144 2.16 -9.64 -25.88
C VAL A 144 0.94 -10.07 -26.70
N GLY A 145 0.00 -9.16 -26.99
CA GLY A 145 -1.18 -9.40 -27.82
C GLY A 145 -2.26 -10.24 -27.14
N LEU A 146 -2.37 -10.18 -25.82
CA LEU A 146 -3.42 -10.81 -25.02
C LEU A 146 -4.51 -9.81 -24.62
N ASP A 147 -5.72 -10.32 -24.34
CA ASP A 147 -6.85 -9.52 -23.86
C ASP A 147 -6.54 -8.94 -22.48
N PRO A 148 -6.58 -7.60 -22.29
CA PRO A 148 -6.34 -6.96 -20.99
C PRO A 148 -7.48 -7.13 -20.00
N ALA A 149 -8.64 -7.68 -20.36
CA ALA A 149 -9.81 -7.81 -19.48
C ALA A 149 -9.51 -8.62 -18.20
N GLY A 150 -8.56 -9.55 -18.25
CA GLY A 150 -8.09 -10.31 -17.10
C GLY A 150 -7.28 -9.50 -16.07
N ALA A 151 -6.80 -8.30 -16.42
CA ALA A 151 -5.92 -7.53 -15.57
C ALA A 151 -6.59 -7.05 -14.27
N GLN A 152 -7.89 -6.69 -14.31
CA GLN A 152 -8.59 -6.17 -13.14
C GLN A 152 -8.74 -7.22 -12.03
N PRO A 153 -9.33 -8.41 -12.26
CA PRO A 153 -9.42 -9.43 -11.22
C PRO A 153 -8.03 -9.87 -10.73
N TRP A 154 -7.02 -9.83 -11.58
CA TRP A 154 -5.64 -10.13 -11.20
C TRP A 154 -5.04 -9.08 -10.27
N GLY A 155 -5.21 -7.79 -10.55
CA GLY A 155 -4.74 -6.71 -9.70
C GLY A 155 -5.33 -6.81 -8.29
N GLU A 156 -6.63 -7.06 -8.18
CA GLU A 156 -7.31 -7.27 -6.89
C GLU A 156 -6.81 -8.52 -6.15
N ALA A 157 -6.65 -9.65 -6.87
CA ALA A 157 -6.16 -10.89 -6.30
C ALA A 157 -4.73 -10.76 -5.77
N VAL A 158 -3.83 -10.10 -6.51
CA VAL A 158 -2.45 -9.84 -6.09
C VAL A 158 -2.39 -9.00 -4.82
N VAL A 159 -3.17 -7.91 -4.75
CA VAL A 159 -3.24 -7.08 -3.53
C VAL A 159 -3.73 -7.91 -2.34
N GLY A 160 -4.78 -8.70 -2.52
CA GLY A 160 -5.32 -9.57 -1.47
C GLY A 160 -4.30 -10.61 -0.99
N PHE A 161 -3.60 -11.25 -1.93
CA PHE A 161 -2.56 -12.24 -1.65
C PHE A 161 -1.39 -11.66 -0.85
N ILE A 162 -0.81 -10.55 -1.33
CA ILE A 162 0.30 -9.87 -0.65
C ILE A 162 -0.13 -9.41 0.74
N ARG A 163 -1.32 -8.81 0.87
CA ARG A 163 -1.84 -8.34 2.15
C ARG A 163 -2.00 -9.47 3.16
N ALA A 164 -2.58 -10.60 2.75
CA ALA A 164 -2.79 -11.75 3.64
C ALA A 164 -1.46 -12.33 4.15
N ALA A 165 -0.49 -12.52 3.27
CA ALA A 165 0.84 -13.00 3.64
C ALA A 165 1.57 -12.04 4.57
N SER A 166 1.44 -10.73 4.32
CA SER A 166 2.08 -9.69 5.13
C SER A 166 1.47 -9.57 6.53
N LEU A 167 0.14 -9.72 6.66
CA LEU A 167 -0.53 -9.76 7.97
C LEU A 167 0.00 -10.94 8.80
N TRP A 168 0.07 -12.11 8.20
CA TRP A 168 0.61 -13.28 8.86
C TRP A 168 2.07 -13.06 9.32
N TRP A 169 2.90 -12.46 8.46
CA TRP A 169 4.31 -12.20 8.77
C TRP A 169 4.50 -11.22 9.94
N ILE A 170 3.69 -10.14 10.02
CA ILE A 170 3.73 -9.21 11.15
C ILE A 170 3.39 -9.90 12.48
N GLU A 171 2.52 -10.91 12.44
CA GLU A 171 2.14 -11.69 13.62
C GLU A 171 3.18 -12.75 13.97
N HIS A 172 4.05 -13.12 13.03
CA HIS A 172 5.06 -14.16 13.16
C HIS A 172 6.46 -13.66 12.73
N PRO A 173 7.01 -12.62 13.38
CA PRO A 173 8.24 -11.95 12.93
C PRO A 173 9.47 -12.85 12.90
N ASP A 174 9.49 -13.90 13.73
CA ASP A 174 10.60 -14.86 13.83
C ASP A 174 10.52 -16.00 12.81
N ALA A 175 9.43 -16.12 12.05
CA ALA A 175 9.22 -17.24 11.14
C ALA A 175 10.09 -17.14 9.89
N MET A 176 10.30 -15.94 9.37
CA MET A 176 11.18 -15.67 8.22
C MET A 176 11.57 -14.19 8.15
N THR A 177 12.70 -13.92 7.48
CA THR A 177 13.12 -12.54 7.24
C THR A 177 12.23 -11.85 6.20
N ARG A 178 12.27 -10.50 6.17
CA ARG A 178 11.58 -9.69 5.16
C ARG A 178 11.99 -10.09 3.73
N GLU A 179 13.30 -10.28 3.53
CA GLU A 179 13.87 -10.66 2.25
C GLU A 179 13.39 -12.05 1.79
N GLN A 180 13.31 -13.02 2.72
CA GLN A 180 12.77 -14.35 2.43
C GLN A 180 11.30 -14.26 2.02
N LEU A 181 10.48 -13.49 2.74
CA LEU A 181 9.08 -13.31 2.38
C LEU A 181 8.94 -12.63 1.00
N ALA A 182 9.76 -11.59 0.72
CA ALA A 182 9.75 -10.93 -0.58
C ALA A 182 10.08 -11.91 -1.72
N ASP A 183 11.09 -12.76 -1.53
CA ASP A 183 11.50 -13.77 -2.52
C ASP A 183 10.39 -14.82 -2.74
N TYR A 184 9.75 -15.31 -1.66
CA TYR A 184 8.62 -16.24 -1.76
C TYR A 184 7.45 -15.67 -2.54
N LEU A 185 7.01 -14.46 -2.17
CA LEU A 185 5.86 -13.81 -2.80
C LEU A 185 6.14 -13.49 -4.27
N ALA A 186 7.35 -13.01 -4.57
CA ALA A 186 7.74 -12.69 -5.93
C ALA A 186 7.82 -13.95 -6.82
N ALA A 187 8.39 -15.04 -6.30
CA ALA A 187 8.46 -16.30 -7.03
C ALA A 187 7.06 -16.87 -7.32
N LEU A 188 6.15 -16.82 -6.36
CA LEU A 188 4.76 -17.28 -6.55
C LEU A 188 4.01 -16.41 -7.57
N LEU A 189 4.17 -15.09 -7.52
CA LEU A 189 3.54 -14.19 -8.50
C LEU A 189 4.11 -14.38 -9.90
N TRP A 190 5.43 -14.53 -10.03
CA TRP A 190 6.06 -14.77 -11.32
C TRP A 190 5.62 -16.11 -11.91
N GLY A 191 5.73 -17.20 -11.16
CA GLY A 191 5.35 -18.54 -11.63
C GLY A 191 3.88 -18.64 -11.98
N GLY A 192 2.99 -18.05 -11.16
CA GLY A 192 1.56 -17.97 -11.45
C GLY A 192 1.26 -17.15 -12.71
N GLY A 193 1.91 -15.99 -12.85
CA GLY A 193 1.81 -15.15 -14.03
C GLY A 193 2.30 -15.83 -15.29
N ALA A 194 3.50 -16.44 -15.27
CA ALA A 194 4.03 -17.19 -16.36
C ALA A 194 3.10 -18.33 -16.80
N GLY A 195 2.45 -19.00 -15.84
CA GLY A 195 1.45 -20.04 -16.12
C GLY A 195 0.28 -19.54 -16.97
N VAL A 196 -0.21 -18.33 -16.73
CA VAL A 196 -1.28 -17.74 -17.55
C VAL A 196 -0.81 -17.45 -18.98
N PHE A 197 0.41 -16.93 -19.13
CA PHE A 197 0.99 -16.71 -20.48
C PHE A 197 1.19 -18.02 -21.24
N LEU A 198 1.65 -19.08 -20.57
CA LEU A 198 1.79 -20.42 -21.18
C LEU A 198 0.45 -21.00 -21.63
N LEU A 199 -0.62 -20.85 -20.83
CA LEU A 199 -1.97 -21.25 -21.22
C LEU A 199 -2.48 -20.49 -22.45
N ALA A 200 -2.04 -19.24 -22.64
CA ALA A 200 -2.33 -18.44 -23.83
C ALA A 200 -1.41 -18.75 -25.01
N GLY A 201 -0.60 -19.81 -24.95
CA GLY A 201 0.32 -20.22 -26.03
C GLY A 201 1.54 -19.32 -26.19
N ARG A 202 1.92 -18.59 -25.14
CA ARG A 202 3.12 -17.75 -25.10
C ARG A 202 4.24 -18.49 -24.37
N ASP A 203 5.45 -18.47 -24.96
CA ASP A 203 6.63 -19.07 -24.34
C ASP A 203 7.22 -18.09 -23.32
N VAL A 204 6.99 -18.36 -22.05
CA VAL A 204 7.52 -17.60 -20.90
C VAL A 204 8.15 -18.59 -19.94
N ASP A 205 9.41 -18.39 -19.59
CA ASP A 205 10.06 -19.24 -18.59
C ASP A 205 9.45 -18.97 -17.19
N PRO A 206 8.79 -19.96 -16.58
CA PRO A 206 8.22 -19.82 -15.26
C PRO A 206 9.27 -19.81 -14.15
N ARG A 207 10.53 -20.15 -14.48
CA ARG A 207 11.61 -20.19 -13.51
C ARG A 207 12.10 -18.78 -13.21
N PRO A 208 12.42 -18.50 -11.94
CA PRO A 208 13.09 -17.25 -11.58
C PRO A 208 14.44 -17.12 -12.31
N ALA A 209 14.75 -15.94 -12.82
CA ALA A 209 16.05 -15.66 -13.38
C ALA A 209 17.15 -15.77 -12.30
N GLU A 210 18.32 -16.26 -12.68
CA GLU A 210 19.45 -16.37 -11.75
C GLU A 210 19.82 -15.01 -11.18
N GLY A 211 19.94 -14.93 -9.85
CA GLY A 211 20.33 -13.72 -9.12
C GLY A 211 19.19 -12.75 -8.77
N VAL A 212 17.99 -12.91 -9.32
CA VAL A 212 16.84 -12.07 -8.97
C VAL A 212 16.27 -12.47 -7.61
N PHE A 213 16.18 -13.77 -7.35
CA PHE A 213 15.70 -14.32 -6.07
C PHE A 213 16.84 -14.99 -5.33
N ARG A 214 16.89 -14.81 -4.02
CA ARG A 214 17.80 -15.60 -3.18
C ARG A 214 17.30 -17.04 -3.15
N ARG A 215 18.24 -18.01 -3.12
CA ARG A 215 17.84 -19.40 -2.89
C ARG A 215 17.14 -19.50 -1.55
N LEU A 216 15.93 -20.06 -1.57
CA LEU A 216 15.20 -20.34 -0.35
C LEU A 216 15.99 -21.37 0.47
N PRO A 217 16.07 -21.23 1.80
CA PRO A 217 16.71 -22.23 2.64
C PRO A 217 16.02 -23.58 2.45
N SER A 218 16.83 -24.65 2.35
CA SER A 218 16.37 -26.05 2.29
C SER A 218 15.80 -26.53 3.62
#